data_ad2feac96aa36cb29db42d58a03788ef
#
_entry.id   ad2feac96aa36cb29db42d58a03788ef
#
_cell.length_a   1.000
_cell.length_b   1.000
_cell.length_c   1.000
_cell.angle_alpha   90.00
_cell.angle_beta   90.00
_cell.angle_gamma   90.00
#
_symmetry.space_group_name_H-M   'P 1'
#
loop_
_entity.id
_entity.type
_entity.pdbx_description
1 polymer ?
#
loop_
_entity_poly.entity_id
_entity_poly.type
_entity_poly.pdbx_seq_one_letter_code
_entity_poly.pdbx_strand_id
1 'polypeptide(L)'
;MSKIIGIDLGTTNSCVAIMEGGNVTVIPNAEGARTTPSVVNVKENGEIIVGEIAKRQAITNPTSTVSSIKTHMGSDYKVEIFGKKYTPQEISAMILKKLKKDAEAYLGEEIKEAVITVPAYFTDSQRQATKDAGAIAGLDVKRIINEPTAAALAYGCLLYTSDAAD
;
A
#
# COMPACT_ATOMS: atom_id res chain seq x y z
N MET A 1 -8.87 -15.61 -16.11
CA MET A 1 -9.00 -15.71 -14.68
C MET A 1 -8.19 -14.59 -14.02
N SER A 2 -8.81 -13.83 -13.17
CA SER A 2 -8.10 -12.72 -12.56
C SER A 2 -7.15 -13.22 -11.47
N LYS A 3 -6.04 -12.53 -11.32
CA LYS A 3 -5.03 -12.89 -10.33
C LYS A 3 -5.31 -12.14 -9.03
N ILE A 4 -4.87 -12.75 -7.93
CA ILE A 4 -4.98 -12.13 -6.60
C ILE A 4 -3.57 -11.69 -6.21
N ILE A 5 -3.43 -10.43 -5.82
CA ILE A 5 -2.14 -9.92 -5.36
C ILE A 5 -2.09 -9.87 -3.85
N GLY A 6 -0.90 -10.02 -3.31
CA GLY A 6 -0.66 -9.83 -1.89
C GLY A 6 -0.01 -8.48 -1.68
N ILE A 7 -0.51 -7.72 -0.73
CA ILE A 7 -0.02 -6.37 -0.43
C ILE A 7 0.43 -6.30 1.01
N ASP A 8 1.65 -5.79 1.20
CA ASP A 8 2.13 -5.43 2.52
C ASP A 8 2.09 -3.90 2.57
N LEU A 9 1.08 -3.37 3.23
CA LEU A 9 0.92 -1.92 3.38
C LEU A 9 1.66 -1.53 4.65
N GLY A 10 2.94 -1.21 4.53
CA GLY A 10 3.77 -0.88 5.67
C GLY A 10 3.69 0.58 6.08
N THR A 11 4.19 0.87 7.27
CA THR A 11 4.23 2.25 7.79
C THR A 11 5.16 3.11 6.96
N THR A 12 6.33 2.58 6.64
CA THR A 12 7.36 3.32 5.91
C THR A 12 7.41 2.95 4.45
N ASN A 13 7.31 1.66 4.14
CA ASN A 13 7.37 1.15 2.78
C ASN A 13 6.29 0.10 2.57
N SER A 14 5.81 0.02 1.35
CA SER A 14 4.81 -0.97 0.95
C SER A 14 5.36 -1.78 -0.21
N CYS A 15 4.83 -2.99 -0.39
CA CYS A 15 5.20 -3.78 -1.55
C CYS A 15 4.04 -4.68 -1.97
N VAL A 16 4.15 -5.20 -3.18
CA VAL A 16 3.11 -6.05 -3.74
C VAL A 16 3.77 -7.29 -4.36
N ALA A 17 3.12 -8.42 -4.20
CA ALA A 17 3.63 -9.68 -4.71
C ALA A 17 2.49 -10.49 -5.31
N ILE A 18 2.86 -11.47 -6.12
CA ILE A 18 1.90 -12.38 -6.72
C ILE A 18 2.44 -13.80 -6.64
N MET A 19 1.53 -14.77 -6.53
CA MET A 19 1.89 -16.17 -6.54
C MET A 19 1.76 -16.68 -7.96
N GLU A 20 2.86 -17.12 -8.54
CA GLU A 20 2.85 -17.66 -9.89
C GLU A 20 3.57 -19.01 -9.90
N GLY A 21 2.88 -20.04 -10.37
CA GLY A 21 3.50 -21.36 -10.49
C GLY A 21 4.04 -21.90 -9.18
N GLY A 22 3.40 -21.55 -8.07
CA GLY A 22 3.85 -22.00 -6.77
C GLY A 22 4.93 -21.13 -6.15
N ASN A 23 5.38 -20.10 -6.85
CA ASN A 23 6.41 -19.19 -6.34
C ASN A 23 5.82 -17.81 -6.08
N VAL A 24 6.28 -17.17 -5.02
CA VAL A 24 5.89 -15.79 -4.71
C VAL A 24 6.88 -14.86 -5.41
N THR A 25 6.36 -13.97 -6.23
CA THR A 25 7.17 -13.03 -6.99
C THR A 25 6.83 -11.61 -6.56
N VAL A 26 7.84 -10.86 -6.14
CA VAL A 26 7.66 -9.45 -5.81
C VAL A 26 7.55 -8.67 -7.11
N ILE A 27 6.52 -7.84 -7.21
CA ILE A 27 6.28 -7.04 -8.40
C ILE A 27 6.99 -5.70 -8.24
N PRO A 28 7.88 -5.36 -9.19
CA PRO A 28 8.54 -4.04 -9.12
C PRO A 28 7.54 -2.94 -9.45
N ASN A 29 7.74 -1.77 -8.87
CA ASN A 29 6.88 -0.62 -9.15
C ASN A 29 7.30 0.02 -10.48
N ALA A 30 6.59 1.07 -10.88
CA ALA A 30 6.86 1.75 -12.15
C ALA A 30 8.26 2.33 -12.21
N GLU A 31 8.86 2.60 -11.06
CA GLU A 31 10.22 3.15 -10.98
C GLU A 31 11.29 2.06 -10.91
N GLY A 32 10.88 0.80 -10.99
CA GLY A 32 11.81 -0.33 -11.00
C GLY A 32 12.24 -0.83 -9.63
N ALA A 33 11.65 -0.32 -8.55
CA ALA A 33 12.00 -0.72 -7.19
C ALA A 33 11.01 -1.78 -6.69
N ARG A 34 11.47 -2.62 -5.78
CA ARG A 34 10.61 -3.66 -5.19
C ARG A 34 9.75 -3.15 -4.05
N THR A 35 10.12 -2.01 -3.45
CA THR A 35 9.30 -1.38 -2.41
C THR A 35 8.94 0.03 -2.85
N THR A 36 7.78 0.49 -2.37
CA THR A 36 7.27 1.82 -2.65
C THR A 36 7.15 2.54 -1.32
N PRO A 37 7.79 3.69 -1.14
CA PRO A 37 7.61 4.46 0.09
C PRO A 37 6.13 4.76 0.32
N SER A 38 5.67 4.56 1.56
CA SER A 38 4.28 4.80 1.93
C SER A 38 4.07 6.29 2.18
N VAL A 39 4.33 7.09 1.16
CA VAL A 39 4.29 8.55 1.22
C VAL A 39 3.42 9.05 0.09
N VAL A 40 2.54 10.02 0.41
CA VAL A 40 1.61 10.59 -0.55
C VAL A 40 1.78 12.09 -0.57
N ASN A 41 1.86 12.66 -1.75
CA ASN A 41 1.84 14.11 -1.93
C ASN A 41 0.59 14.46 -2.76
N VAL A 42 -0.19 15.42 -2.29
CA VAL A 42 -1.37 15.88 -3.00
C VAL A 42 -1.09 17.30 -3.48
N LYS A 43 -1.18 17.52 -4.76
CA LYS A 43 -0.95 18.85 -5.33
C LYS A 43 -2.22 19.69 -5.26
N GLU A 44 -2.04 21.00 -5.35
CA GLU A 44 -3.18 21.92 -5.29
C GLU A 44 -4.21 21.65 -6.38
N ASN A 45 -3.77 21.20 -7.54
CA ASN A 45 -4.67 20.88 -8.65
C ASN A 45 -5.35 19.51 -8.49
N GLY A 46 -5.10 18.82 -7.37
CA GLY A 46 -5.71 17.52 -7.11
C GLY A 46 -4.89 16.32 -7.55
N GLU A 47 -3.77 16.54 -8.20
CA GLU A 47 -2.91 15.44 -8.64
C GLU A 47 -2.29 14.76 -7.43
N ILE A 48 -2.27 13.42 -7.43
CA ILE A 48 -1.75 12.63 -6.32
C ILE A 48 -0.49 11.91 -6.77
N ILE A 49 0.57 12.04 -5.98
CA ILE A 49 1.85 11.39 -6.25
C ILE A 49 2.13 10.48 -5.06
N VAL A 50 2.55 9.25 -5.33
CA VAL A 50 2.82 8.26 -4.28
C VAL A 50 4.20 7.68 -4.51
N GLY A 51 4.92 7.44 -3.43
CA GLY A 51 6.18 6.73 -3.48
C GLY A 51 7.40 7.63 -3.37
N GLU A 52 8.46 7.28 -4.08
CA GLU A 52 9.75 7.95 -3.95
C GLU A 52 9.68 9.43 -4.30
N ILE A 53 8.95 9.78 -5.35
CA ILE A 53 8.81 11.18 -5.76
C ILE A 53 8.08 11.97 -4.68
N ALA A 54 7.03 11.38 -4.09
CA ALA A 54 6.31 12.03 -3.00
C ALA A 54 7.21 12.21 -1.79
N LYS A 55 8.06 11.23 -1.51
CA LYS A 55 8.99 11.31 -0.38
C LYS A 55 9.95 12.49 -0.56
N ARG A 56 10.40 12.72 -1.78
CA ARG A 56 11.27 13.86 -2.07
C ARG A 56 10.53 15.18 -1.93
N GLN A 57 9.24 15.21 -2.24
CA GLN A 57 8.41 16.41 -2.09
C GLN A 57 8.27 16.82 -0.63
N ALA A 58 8.46 15.90 0.31
CA ALA A 58 8.35 16.23 1.73
C ALA A 58 9.33 17.31 2.15
N ILE A 59 10.45 17.45 1.45
CA ILE A 59 11.47 18.45 1.78
C ILE A 59 10.99 19.85 1.41
N THR A 60 10.38 19.99 0.23
CA THR A 60 9.95 21.29 -0.28
C THR A 60 8.47 21.56 -0.04
N ASN A 61 7.65 20.52 0.12
CA ASN A 61 6.22 20.65 0.30
C ASN A 61 5.72 19.80 1.46
N PRO A 62 6.23 20.07 2.69
CA PRO A 62 5.89 19.20 3.83
C PRO A 62 4.41 19.25 4.23
N THR A 63 3.73 20.37 3.98
CA THR A 63 2.32 20.50 4.40
C THR A 63 1.37 19.77 3.46
N SER A 64 1.80 19.38 2.28
CA SER A 64 0.99 18.63 1.33
C SER A 64 1.46 17.20 1.17
N THR A 65 2.39 16.75 2.01
CA THR A 65 2.96 15.41 1.95
C THR A 65 2.62 14.66 3.23
N VAL A 66 2.12 13.44 3.09
CA VAL A 66 1.70 12.60 4.22
C VAL A 66 2.54 11.34 4.25
N SER A 67 3.09 11.02 5.41
CA SER A 67 3.82 9.76 5.62
C SER A 67 3.28 9.10 6.88
N SER A 68 3.58 7.80 7.03
CA SER A 68 3.23 7.02 8.23
C SER A 68 1.74 7.04 8.56
N ILE A 69 0.88 7.10 7.55
CA ILE A 69 -0.56 7.18 7.78
C ILE A 69 -1.08 5.91 8.46
N LYS A 70 -0.38 4.79 8.31
CA LYS A 70 -0.80 3.52 8.92
C LYS A 70 -0.97 3.63 10.43
N THR A 71 -0.19 4.50 11.08
CA THR A 71 -0.27 4.67 12.53
C THR A 71 -1.60 5.28 12.97
N HIS A 72 -2.34 5.86 12.05
CA HIS A 72 -3.63 6.50 12.34
C HIS A 72 -4.82 5.66 11.89
N MET A 73 -4.58 4.46 11.36
CA MET A 73 -5.67 3.61 10.88
C MET A 73 -6.62 3.27 12.03
N GLY A 74 -7.92 3.31 11.74
CA GLY A 74 -8.92 2.98 12.73
C GLY A 74 -9.26 4.11 13.69
N SER A 75 -8.64 5.28 13.52
CA SER A 75 -8.91 6.44 14.36
C SER A 75 -9.71 7.48 13.57
N ASP A 76 -10.09 8.55 14.24
CA ASP A 76 -10.80 9.66 13.61
C ASP A 76 -9.85 10.75 13.13
N TYR A 77 -8.57 10.47 13.09
CA TYR A 77 -7.55 11.39 12.60
C TYR A 77 -7.89 11.84 11.17
N LYS A 78 -7.66 13.11 10.91
CA LYS A 78 -7.82 13.65 9.55
C LYS A 78 -6.63 14.53 9.24
N VAL A 79 -6.17 14.46 7.99
CA VAL A 79 -5.12 15.35 7.52
C VAL A 79 -5.76 16.34 6.55
N GLU A 80 -5.41 17.61 6.71
CA GLU A 80 -5.97 18.64 5.83
C GLU A 80 -4.89 19.08 4.84
N ILE A 81 -5.22 19.05 3.53
CA ILE A 81 -4.31 19.45 2.47
C ILE A 81 -5.10 20.34 1.51
N PHE A 82 -4.64 21.59 1.35
CA PHE A 82 -5.29 22.58 0.51
C PHE A 82 -6.80 22.69 0.80
N GLY A 83 -7.14 22.73 2.09
CA GLY A 83 -8.52 22.92 2.52
C GLY A 83 -9.39 21.68 2.47
N LYS A 84 -8.87 20.56 2.02
CA LYS A 84 -9.64 19.32 1.98
C LYS A 84 -9.12 18.36 3.06
N LYS A 85 -10.03 17.70 3.76
CA LYS A 85 -9.68 16.75 4.81
C LYS A 85 -9.73 15.35 4.28
N TYR A 86 -8.72 14.55 4.64
CA TYR A 86 -8.60 13.16 4.22
C TYR A 86 -8.53 12.26 5.44
N THR A 87 -9.24 11.14 5.37
CA THR A 87 -9.16 10.10 6.41
C THR A 87 -7.93 9.24 6.18
N PRO A 88 -7.47 8.49 7.18
CA PRO A 88 -6.38 7.53 6.98
C PRO A 88 -6.71 6.51 5.88
N GLN A 89 -7.98 6.10 5.79
CA GLN A 89 -8.41 5.15 4.76
C GLN A 89 -8.24 5.75 3.37
N GLU A 90 -8.58 7.03 3.21
CA GLU A 90 -8.44 7.70 1.91
C GLU A 90 -6.98 7.83 1.49
N ILE A 91 -6.11 8.20 2.41
CA ILE A 91 -4.68 8.31 2.11
C ILE A 91 -4.10 6.92 1.81
N SER A 92 -4.47 5.92 2.61
CA SER A 92 -4.01 4.55 2.38
C SER A 92 -4.49 4.04 1.03
N ALA A 93 -5.71 4.42 0.64
CA ALA A 93 -6.25 4.02 -0.66
C ALA A 93 -5.43 4.59 -1.81
N MET A 94 -4.86 5.78 -1.65
CA MET A 94 -3.99 6.37 -2.67
C MET A 94 -2.74 5.51 -2.86
N ILE A 95 -2.18 5.02 -1.76
CA ILE A 95 -1.03 4.13 -1.82
C ILE A 95 -1.42 2.82 -2.50
N LEU A 96 -2.56 2.25 -2.09
CA LEU A 96 -3.04 0.99 -2.67
C LEU A 96 -3.34 1.12 -4.16
N LYS A 97 -3.86 2.27 -4.60
CA LYS A 97 -4.10 2.50 -6.02
C LYS A 97 -2.81 2.47 -6.82
N LYS A 98 -1.75 3.05 -6.28
CA LYS A 98 -0.46 3.02 -6.96
C LYS A 98 0.05 1.60 -7.06
N LEU A 99 -0.03 0.83 -5.97
CA LEU A 99 0.43 -0.56 -5.98
C LEU A 99 -0.37 -1.39 -6.97
N LYS A 100 -1.69 -1.18 -7.01
CA LYS A 100 -2.57 -1.86 -7.95
C LYS A 100 -2.17 -1.53 -9.39
N LYS A 101 -1.98 -0.25 -9.67
CA LYS A 101 -1.63 0.20 -11.01
C LYS A 101 -0.28 -0.37 -11.45
N ASP A 102 0.71 -0.36 -10.56
CA ASP A 102 2.02 -0.90 -10.87
C ASP A 102 1.93 -2.40 -11.13
N ALA A 103 1.13 -3.11 -10.34
CA ALA A 103 0.94 -4.54 -10.52
C ALA A 103 0.25 -4.83 -11.86
N GLU A 104 -0.75 -4.04 -12.21
CA GLU A 104 -1.46 -4.22 -13.48
C GLU A 104 -0.52 -3.99 -14.66
N ALA A 105 0.34 -2.98 -14.56
CA ALA A 105 1.30 -2.70 -15.63
C ALA A 105 2.29 -3.85 -15.80
N TYR A 106 2.75 -4.41 -14.69
CA TYR A 106 3.71 -5.51 -14.72
C TYR A 106 3.07 -6.79 -15.25
N LEU A 107 1.85 -7.09 -14.82
CA LEU A 107 1.18 -8.35 -15.19
C LEU A 107 0.44 -8.27 -16.52
N GLY A 108 0.19 -7.06 -17.01
CA GLY A 108 -0.51 -6.88 -18.27
C GLY A 108 -1.99 -7.17 -18.21
N GLU A 109 -2.59 -7.13 -17.02
CA GLU A 109 -4.03 -7.36 -16.87
C GLU A 109 -4.56 -6.59 -15.67
N GLU A 110 -5.88 -6.41 -15.65
CA GLU A 110 -6.52 -5.71 -14.55
C GLU A 110 -6.55 -6.60 -13.31
N ILE A 111 -6.26 -6.01 -12.15
CA ILE A 111 -6.27 -6.71 -10.87
C ILE A 111 -7.47 -6.22 -10.07
N LYS A 112 -8.30 -7.14 -9.64
CA LYS A 112 -9.52 -6.81 -8.89
C LYS A 112 -9.49 -7.27 -7.46
N GLU A 113 -8.64 -8.27 -7.13
CA GLU A 113 -8.66 -8.90 -5.82
C GLU A 113 -7.31 -8.83 -5.15
N ALA A 114 -7.31 -8.67 -3.85
CA ALA A 114 -6.08 -8.58 -3.08
C ALA A 114 -6.24 -9.20 -1.70
N VAL A 115 -5.11 -9.60 -1.14
CA VAL A 115 -4.99 -9.97 0.26
C VAL A 115 -4.03 -8.95 0.85
N ILE A 116 -4.38 -8.37 1.99
CA ILE A 116 -3.55 -7.33 2.61
C ILE A 116 -3.07 -7.83 3.96
N THR A 117 -1.78 -7.62 4.26
CA THR A 117 -1.20 -8.04 5.53
C THR A 117 -1.27 -6.89 6.53
N VAL A 118 -1.51 -7.25 7.80
CA VAL A 118 -1.54 -6.28 8.90
C VAL A 118 -0.77 -6.86 10.08
N PRO A 119 -0.28 -6.00 10.99
CA PRO A 119 0.35 -6.50 12.21
C PRO A 119 -0.65 -7.30 13.04
N ALA A 120 -0.16 -8.31 13.74
CA ALA A 120 -1.01 -9.16 14.58
C ALA A 120 -1.74 -8.35 15.66
N TYR A 121 -1.16 -7.23 16.09
CA TYR A 121 -1.76 -6.40 17.15
C TYR A 121 -2.84 -5.45 16.64
N PHE A 122 -3.11 -5.42 15.34
CA PHE A 122 -4.18 -4.55 14.82
C PHE A 122 -5.53 -4.94 15.44
N THR A 123 -6.29 -3.93 15.83
CA THR A 123 -7.64 -4.13 16.35
C THR A 123 -8.60 -4.38 15.19
N ASP A 124 -9.83 -4.78 15.51
CA ASP A 124 -10.85 -4.98 14.48
C ASP A 124 -11.12 -3.68 13.74
N SER A 125 -11.11 -2.54 14.42
CA SER A 125 -11.31 -1.24 13.77
C SER A 125 -10.21 -0.95 12.76
N GLN A 126 -8.97 -1.26 13.11
CA GLN A 126 -7.84 -1.05 12.21
C GLN A 126 -7.90 -1.99 11.00
N ARG A 127 -8.33 -3.23 11.22
CA ARG A 127 -8.49 -4.21 10.13
C ARG A 127 -9.61 -3.78 9.20
N GLN A 128 -10.73 -3.31 9.75
CA GLN A 128 -11.84 -2.84 8.94
C GLN A 128 -11.43 -1.60 8.13
N ALA A 129 -10.68 -0.67 8.75
CA ALA A 129 -10.20 0.51 8.06
C ALA A 129 -9.29 0.13 6.88
N THR A 130 -8.46 -0.89 7.05
CA THR A 130 -7.57 -1.38 5.99
C THR A 130 -8.40 -1.96 4.85
N LYS A 131 -9.43 -2.72 5.18
CA LYS A 131 -10.33 -3.29 4.17
C LYS A 131 -11.07 -2.18 3.42
N ASP A 132 -11.51 -1.15 4.15
CA ASP A 132 -12.19 -0.01 3.55
C ASP A 132 -11.26 0.73 2.58
N ALA A 133 -10.00 0.89 2.96
CA ALA A 133 -9.00 1.53 2.09
C ALA A 133 -8.86 0.73 0.79
N GLY A 134 -8.85 -0.59 0.87
CA GLY A 134 -8.78 -1.43 -0.32
C GLY A 134 -9.98 -1.22 -1.22
N ALA A 135 -11.18 -1.14 -0.64
CA ALA A 135 -12.40 -0.92 -1.41
C ALA A 135 -12.36 0.45 -2.10
N ILE A 136 -11.89 1.48 -1.42
CA ILE A 136 -11.75 2.81 -2.01
C ILE A 136 -10.78 2.76 -3.20
N ALA A 137 -9.75 1.94 -3.09
CA ALA A 137 -8.74 1.82 -4.15
C ALA A 137 -9.22 0.97 -5.33
N GLY A 138 -10.41 0.38 -5.23
CA GLY A 138 -10.95 -0.45 -6.31
C GLY A 138 -10.54 -1.90 -6.21
N LEU A 139 -10.20 -2.36 -5.00
CA LEU A 139 -9.80 -3.75 -4.77
C LEU A 139 -10.85 -4.45 -3.92
N ASP A 140 -11.18 -5.68 -4.31
CA ASP A 140 -11.98 -6.56 -3.46
C ASP A 140 -10.98 -7.28 -2.54
N VAL A 141 -10.93 -6.84 -1.29
CA VAL A 141 -10.00 -7.39 -0.32
C VAL A 141 -10.58 -8.70 0.20
N LYS A 142 -10.03 -9.80 -0.27
CA LYS A 142 -10.52 -11.13 0.08
C LYS A 142 -10.20 -11.50 1.52
N ARG A 143 -9.02 -11.10 1.99
CA ARG A 143 -8.61 -11.41 3.36
C ARG A 143 -7.69 -10.34 3.88
N ILE A 144 -7.81 -10.11 5.18
CA ILE A 144 -6.83 -9.34 5.95
C ILE A 144 -6.13 -10.40 6.82
N ILE A 145 -4.84 -10.57 6.67
CA ILE A 145 -4.11 -11.61 7.40
C ILE A 145 -2.94 -11.01 8.17
N ASN A 146 -2.59 -11.67 9.27
CA ASN A 146 -1.52 -11.21 10.12
C ASN A 146 -0.17 -11.45 9.45
N GLU A 147 0.77 -10.53 9.64
CA GLU A 147 2.09 -10.64 9.02
C GLU A 147 2.77 -11.98 9.20
N PRO A 148 2.81 -12.56 10.41
CA PRO A 148 3.45 -13.86 10.57
C PRO A 148 2.81 -14.95 9.70
N THR A 149 1.47 -14.92 9.58
CA THR A 149 0.76 -15.91 8.77
C THR A 149 0.87 -15.55 7.30
N ALA A 150 0.85 -14.27 7.03
CA ALA A 150 0.89 -13.76 5.66
C ALA A 150 2.27 -13.85 5.07
N ALA A 151 3.25 -14.25 5.83
CA ALA A 151 4.60 -14.40 5.32
C ALA A 151 4.61 -15.28 4.09
N ALA A 152 3.68 -16.19 3.99
CA ALA A 152 3.59 -17.04 2.80
C ALA A 152 3.29 -16.21 1.57
N LEU A 153 2.49 -15.14 1.70
CA LEU A 153 2.16 -14.28 0.58
C LEU A 153 3.14 -13.14 0.41
N ALA A 154 3.56 -12.56 1.52
CA ALA A 154 4.51 -11.47 1.49
C ALA A 154 5.94 -11.97 1.53
N TYR A 155 6.14 -13.29 1.59
CA TYR A 155 7.44 -13.89 1.76
C TYR A 155 8.43 -13.42 0.71
N GLY A 156 7.98 -13.35 -0.53
CA GLY A 156 8.84 -12.85 -1.57
C GLY A 156 9.31 -11.42 -1.31
N CYS A 157 8.43 -10.58 -0.78
CA CYS A 157 8.81 -9.22 -0.43
C CYS A 157 9.87 -9.23 0.66
N LEU A 158 9.64 -10.02 1.70
CA LEU A 158 10.58 -10.10 2.81
C LEU A 158 11.92 -10.66 2.36
N LEU A 159 11.92 -11.70 1.57
CA LEU A 159 13.14 -12.29 1.08
C LEU A 159 13.96 -11.33 0.23
N TYR A 160 13.30 -10.62 -0.67
CA TYR A 160 14.01 -9.76 -1.58
C TYR A 160 14.35 -8.38 -1.01
N THR A 161 13.63 -7.95 0.02
CA THR A 161 13.89 -6.64 0.59
C THR A 161 14.79 -6.72 1.81
N SER A 162 14.81 -7.86 2.51
CA SER A 162 15.64 -8.00 3.68
C SER A 162 16.40 -9.27 3.65
N ASP A 163 16.68 -9.76 2.46
CA ASP A 163 17.40 -10.94 2.29
C ASP A 163 18.47 -11.10 3.17
N ALA A 164 18.98 -10.09 3.33
CA ALA A 164 19.95 -10.13 4.19
C ALA A 164 19.50 -10.24 5.58
N ALA A 165 18.50 -9.64 5.94
CA ALA A 165 18.13 -9.53 7.31
C ALA A 165 17.62 -10.82 7.88
N ASP A 166 17.49 -11.74 7.08
CA ASP A 166 17.08 -12.97 7.63
C ASP A 166 17.74 -14.06 7.22
#